data_026181d2c661f627d56ad77aeecdd61b
#
_entry.id   026181d2c661f627d56ad77aeecdd61b
#
_cell.length_a   1.000
_cell.length_b   1.000
_cell.length_c   1.000
_cell.angle_alpha   90.00
_cell.angle_beta   90.00
_cell.angle_gamma   90.00
#
_symmetry.space_group_name_H-M   'P 1'
#
loop_
_entity.id
_entity.type
_entity.pdbx_description
1 polymer ?
#
loop_
_entity_poly.entity_id
_entity_poly.type
_entity_poly.pdbx_seq_one_letter_code
_entity_poly.pdbx_strand_id
1 'polypeptide(L)'
;AVSGTTDDSLLINNFLMPCGSSSFKELCNESGKRVNEILPFEDYYRLSAFDPEVEKKRHQDLIAFAKYLHEFIWTTAKIPEEDKPLLVSGTLISLMNQSFAKSFQNYSAKEMPEEWLRAIKKELDNAEIPQAKKDTMLQPYANVASLPNLGKPDSKLAKKYPQGVLFEVIKEINENVWPFISVYHNFDVVGHFYGEFLKYTGGDKKALGIVLTPRHITELFCEIANITKKDTVLDICAGTGAFLISAMQAMLKTALTDKERNDIKKHRLIGIENSPKMFALSASNMILRGDGKANLHQGSCFDEAITKSIRERNKEENQIYKGKKLEQPNIGLLNPPYAQSKSDAELHELYFVKHMLDQLSVGGIGVAIIPVSCVISPGQAKKNILKKHTLKSVMSMHSEVFYPVGTVTCIVVFEAGKPHSETNKKTWFGYWRDDGFVKTKHMGRIDLNDKWNEIKKQWVEAYRNNEVHKGESVTAYVTADDEWIAEAYLETDYSKITREDFEQVVKNYAMFKLMNEV
;
A
#
# COMPACT_ATOMS: atom_id res chain seq x y z
N ALA A 1 -4.14 -26.27 24.70
CA ALA A 1 -4.12 -26.78 26.08
C ALA A 1 -3.64 -25.67 27.01
N VAL A 2 -4.29 -25.58 28.16
CA VAL A 2 -3.90 -24.63 29.21
C VAL A 2 -3.42 -25.47 30.41
N SER A 3 -2.24 -25.16 30.94
CA SER A 3 -1.70 -25.80 32.14
C SER A 3 -1.04 -24.75 33.03
N GLY A 4 -1.15 -24.95 34.35
CA GLY A 4 -0.52 -24.06 35.33
C GLY A 4 -1.06 -24.39 36.72
N THR A 5 -0.31 -24.06 37.75
CA THR A 5 -0.64 -24.32 39.14
C THR A 5 -1.00 -23.07 39.94
N THR A 6 -0.70 -21.88 39.40
CA THR A 6 -1.04 -20.58 39.99
C THR A 6 -1.32 -19.58 38.86
N ASP A 7 -1.94 -18.45 39.16
CA ASP A 7 -2.27 -17.40 38.19
C ASP A 7 -1.03 -16.83 37.50
N ASP A 8 0.13 -16.83 38.16
CA ASP A 8 1.40 -16.36 37.60
C ASP A 8 2.14 -17.41 36.76
N SER A 9 1.66 -18.65 36.70
CA SER A 9 2.30 -19.77 35.99
C SER A 9 1.44 -20.39 34.89
N LEU A 10 0.48 -19.64 34.35
CA LEU A 10 -0.40 -20.14 33.30
C LEU A 10 0.37 -20.32 32.00
N LEU A 11 0.52 -21.56 31.55
CA LEU A 11 1.13 -21.92 30.28
C LEU A 11 0.01 -22.26 29.29
N ILE A 12 -0.09 -21.48 28.23
CA ILE A 12 -1.04 -21.70 27.15
C ILE A 12 -0.30 -22.25 25.95
N ASN A 13 -0.70 -23.43 25.47
CA ASN A 13 -0.19 -24.01 24.24
C ASN A 13 -1.35 -24.36 23.32
N ASN A 14 -1.32 -23.81 22.12
CA ASN A 14 -2.33 -24.05 21.11
C ASN A 14 -1.83 -25.09 20.09
N PHE A 15 -2.67 -26.06 19.79
CA PHE A 15 -2.37 -27.12 18.83
C PHE A 15 -3.49 -27.22 17.80
N LEU A 16 -3.08 -27.47 16.56
CA LEU A 16 -3.98 -27.81 15.46
C LEU A 16 -3.97 -29.32 15.25
N MET A 17 -5.15 -29.92 15.25
CA MET A 17 -5.35 -31.31 14.84
C MET A 17 -6.16 -31.33 13.55
N PRO A 18 -5.55 -31.64 12.40
CA PRO A 18 -6.29 -31.77 11.15
C PRO A 18 -7.37 -32.84 11.25
N CYS A 19 -8.52 -32.60 10.64
CA CYS A 19 -9.63 -33.55 10.64
C CYS A 19 -9.17 -34.90 10.07
N GLY A 20 -9.41 -35.98 10.81
CA GLY A 20 -8.97 -37.34 10.45
C GLY A 20 -7.48 -37.66 10.75
N SER A 21 -6.73 -36.75 11.37
CA SER A 21 -5.36 -37.00 11.82
C SER A 21 -5.32 -37.36 13.31
N SER A 22 -4.38 -38.23 13.67
CA SER A 22 -4.02 -38.54 15.08
C SER A 22 -2.83 -37.72 15.57
N SER A 23 -2.26 -36.86 14.71
CA SER A 23 -1.09 -36.03 15.04
C SER A 23 -1.49 -34.57 15.26
N PHE A 24 -0.84 -33.95 16.25
CA PHE A 24 -0.98 -32.52 16.54
C PHE A 24 0.16 -31.74 15.90
N LYS A 25 -0.16 -30.57 15.35
CA LYS A 25 0.82 -29.55 14.99
C LYS A 25 0.66 -28.37 15.96
N GLU A 26 1.74 -27.71 16.33
CA GLU A 26 1.68 -26.48 17.09
C GLU A 26 1.01 -25.39 16.24
N LEU A 27 0.08 -24.66 16.84
CA LEU A 27 -0.52 -23.51 16.17
C LEU A 27 0.49 -22.36 16.19
N CYS A 28 0.92 -21.95 15.01
CA CYS A 28 1.80 -20.81 14.82
C CYS A 28 1.03 -19.65 14.21
N ASN A 29 1.50 -18.42 14.48
CA ASN A 29 1.01 -17.24 13.78
C ASN A 29 1.62 -17.15 12.35
N GLU A 30 1.22 -16.16 11.59
CA GLU A 30 1.66 -15.91 10.20
C GLU A 30 3.19 -15.68 10.07
N SER A 31 3.89 -15.38 11.16
CA SER A 31 5.35 -15.26 11.23
C SER A 31 6.06 -16.52 11.72
N GLY A 32 5.34 -17.65 11.85
CA GLY A 32 5.89 -18.93 12.30
C GLY A 32 6.16 -19.04 13.81
N LYS A 33 5.76 -18.04 14.62
CA LYS A 33 5.88 -18.10 16.08
C LYS A 33 4.70 -18.85 16.69
N ARG A 34 4.97 -19.65 17.70
CA ARG A 34 3.93 -20.35 18.48
C ARG A 34 2.95 -19.36 19.10
N VAL A 35 1.68 -19.68 19.03
CA VAL A 35 0.60 -18.92 19.70
C VAL A 35 0.47 -19.43 21.12
N ASN A 36 0.88 -18.64 22.09
CA ASN A 36 0.90 -18.97 23.51
C ASN A 36 -0.13 -18.16 24.31
N GLU A 37 -1.20 -17.75 23.66
CA GLU A 37 -2.29 -16.97 24.26
C GLU A 37 -3.66 -17.52 23.80
N ILE A 38 -4.72 -17.19 24.54
CA ILE A 38 -6.08 -17.47 24.11
C ILE A 38 -6.49 -16.39 23.12
N LEU A 39 -6.82 -16.81 21.89
CA LEU A 39 -7.26 -15.94 20.82
C LEU A 39 -8.79 -15.92 20.71
N PRO A 40 -9.37 -14.88 20.09
CA PRO A 40 -10.74 -14.90 19.58
C PRO A 40 -10.96 -16.07 18.60
N PHE A 41 -12.17 -16.58 18.53
CA PHE A 41 -12.50 -17.73 17.66
C PHE A 41 -12.12 -17.49 16.19
N GLU A 42 -12.37 -16.29 15.69
CA GLU A 42 -12.04 -15.89 14.31
C GLU A 42 -10.53 -15.99 14.02
N ASP A 43 -9.68 -15.65 14.99
CA ASP A 43 -8.23 -15.76 14.85
C ASP A 43 -7.78 -17.22 14.87
N TYR A 44 -8.39 -18.08 15.71
CA TYR A 44 -8.13 -19.52 15.67
C TYR A 44 -8.51 -20.13 14.33
N TYR A 45 -9.68 -19.76 13.80
CA TYR A 45 -10.14 -20.23 12.50
C TYR A 45 -9.17 -19.83 11.39
N ARG A 46 -8.78 -18.57 11.35
CA ARG A 46 -7.83 -18.02 10.39
C ARG A 46 -6.48 -18.73 10.45
N LEU A 47 -5.87 -18.82 11.63
CA LEU A 47 -4.56 -19.44 11.80
C LEU A 47 -4.59 -20.95 11.53
N SER A 48 -5.70 -21.62 11.78
CA SER A 48 -5.86 -23.04 11.47
C SER A 48 -5.92 -23.33 9.97
N ALA A 49 -6.40 -22.35 9.19
CA ALA A 49 -6.48 -22.43 7.73
C ALA A 49 -5.25 -21.83 7.01
N PHE A 50 -4.38 -21.12 7.75
CA PHE A 50 -3.19 -20.48 7.18
C PHE A 50 -2.10 -21.49 6.86
N ASP A 51 -1.67 -21.49 5.60
CA ASP A 51 -0.54 -22.27 5.10
C ASP A 51 0.30 -21.37 4.16
N PRO A 52 1.58 -21.09 4.48
CA PRO A 52 2.44 -20.21 3.67
C PRO A 52 2.61 -20.69 2.22
N GLU A 53 2.70 -22.01 1.99
CA GLU A 53 2.82 -22.56 0.63
C GLU A 53 1.52 -22.37 -0.16
N VAL A 54 0.38 -22.53 0.51
CA VAL A 54 -0.94 -22.26 -0.07
C VAL A 54 -1.09 -20.76 -0.33
N GLU A 55 -0.63 -19.89 0.57
CA GLU A 55 -0.63 -18.44 0.36
C GLU A 55 0.15 -18.07 -0.90
N LYS A 56 1.38 -18.56 -1.05
CA LYS A 56 2.23 -18.27 -2.21
C LYS A 56 1.58 -18.74 -3.52
N LYS A 57 1.04 -19.96 -3.54
CA LYS A 57 0.33 -20.51 -4.70
C LYS A 57 -0.92 -19.70 -5.04
N ARG A 58 -1.74 -19.39 -4.03
CA ARG A 58 -2.97 -18.61 -4.21
C ARG A 58 -2.70 -17.18 -4.66
N HIS A 59 -1.58 -16.59 -4.26
CA HIS A 59 -1.16 -15.30 -4.79
C HIS A 59 -0.96 -15.34 -6.30
N GLN A 60 -0.29 -16.37 -6.82
CA GLN A 60 -0.10 -16.58 -8.26
C GLN A 60 -1.45 -16.83 -8.96
N ASP A 61 -2.31 -17.65 -8.36
CA ASP A 61 -3.65 -17.92 -8.88
C ASP A 61 -4.50 -16.64 -8.96
N LEU A 62 -4.41 -15.74 -7.96
CA LEU A 62 -5.11 -14.46 -7.94
C LEU A 62 -4.63 -13.50 -9.04
N ILE A 63 -3.33 -13.46 -9.33
CA ILE A 63 -2.79 -12.65 -10.44
C ILE A 63 -3.34 -13.17 -11.78
N ALA A 64 -3.32 -14.48 -11.97
CA ALA A 64 -3.88 -15.10 -13.18
C ALA A 64 -5.39 -14.85 -13.31
N PHE A 65 -6.11 -14.95 -12.19
CA PHE A 65 -7.54 -14.68 -12.13
C PHE A 65 -7.87 -13.21 -12.37
N ALA A 66 -7.06 -12.27 -11.85
CA ALA A 66 -7.25 -10.84 -12.11
C ALA A 66 -7.18 -10.51 -13.61
N LYS A 67 -6.25 -11.14 -14.32
CA LYS A 67 -6.15 -11.03 -15.78
C LYS A 67 -7.40 -11.58 -16.49
N TYR A 68 -7.83 -12.79 -16.11
CA TYR A 68 -9.05 -13.40 -16.64
C TYR A 68 -10.27 -12.51 -16.39
N LEU A 69 -10.45 -12.03 -15.16
CA LEU A 69 -11.57 -11.17 -14.78
C LEU A 69 -11.56 -9.84 -15.53
N HIS A 70 -10.37 -9.26 -15.74
CA HIS A 70 -10.21 -8.05 -16.56
C HIS A 70 -10.73 -8.28 -17.98
N GLU A 71 -10.29 -9.35 -18.64
CA GLU A 71 -10.72 -9.70 -20.01
C GLU A 71 -12.22 -10.03 -20.04
N PHE A 72 -12.72 -10.73 -19.04
CA PHE A 72 -14.15 -11.04 -18.91
C PHE A 72 -14.99 -9.75 -18.82
N ILE A 73 -14.65 -8.84 -17.92
CA ILE A 73 -15.36 -7.56 -17.76
C ILE A 73 -15.25 -6.70 -19.02
N TRP A 74 -14.08 -6.67 -19.67
CA TRP A 74 -13.87 -5.94 -20.91
C TRP A 74 -14.79 -6.42 -22.04
N THR A 75 -14.85 -7.72 -22.25
CA THR A 75 -15.62 -8.32 -23.35
C THR A 75 -17.12 -8.34 -23.11
N THR A 76 -17.57 -8.40 -21.85
CA THR A 76 -18.97 -8.55 -21.49
C THR A 76 -19.62 -7.25 -21.02
N ALA A 77 -19.07 -6.59 -20.02
CA ALA A 77 -19.67 -5.41 -19.41
C ALA A 77 -19.34 -4.13 -20.17
N LYS A 78 -18.20 -4.08 -20.87
CA LYS A 78 -17.71 -2.89 -21.59
C LYS A 78 -17.69 -1.62 -20.74
N ILE A 79 -17.33 -1.77 -19.48
CA ILE A 79 -17.23 -0.65 -18.55
C ILE A 79 -15.87 0.06 -18.69
N PRO A 80 -15.78 1.35 -18.37
CA PRO A 80 -14.52 2.09 -18.33
C PRO A 80 -13.46 1.40 -17.49
N GLU A 81 -12.20 1.48 -17.92
CA GLU A 81 -11.09 0.83 -17.20
C GLU A 81 -11.00 1.28 -15.75
N GLU A 82 -11.22 2.55 -15.49
CA GLU A 82 -11.18 3.15 -14.16
C GLU A 82 -12.33 2.71 -13.22
N ASP A 83 -13.41 2.13 -13.76
CA ASP A 83 -14.56 1.64 -12.99
C ASP A 83 -14.48 0.14 -12.67
N LYS A 84 -13.64 -0.62 -13.38
CA LYS A 84 -13.44 -2.05 -13.11
C LYS A 84 -12.98 -2.36 -11.69
N PRO A 85 -12.00 -1.64 -11.12
CA PRO A 85 -11.60 -1.85 -9.72
C PRO A 85 -12.72 -1.56 -8.72
N LEU A 86 -13.58 -0.57 -9.02
CA LEU A 86 -14.77 -0.29 -8.20
C LEU A 86 -15.78 -1.44 -8.24
N LEU A 87 -15.99 -2.03 -9.42
CA LEU A 87 -16.85 -3.22 -9.55
C LEU A 87 -16.33 -4.37 -8.69
N VAL A 88 -15.03 -4.64 -8.74
CA VAL A 88 -14.40 -5.70 -7.91
C VAL A 88 -14.49 -5.37 -6.43
N SER A 89 -14.07 -4.18 -6.01
CA SER A 89 -14.08 -3.79 -4.59
C SER A 89 -15.48 -3.73 -4.02
N GLY A 90 -16.45 -3.21 -4.79
CA GLY A 90 -17.86 -3.20 -4.40
C GLY A 90 -18.44 -4.60 -4.26
N THR A 91 -18.04 -5.53 -5.16
CA THR A 91 -18.45 -6.93 -5.04
C THR A 91 -17.89 -7.58 -3.77
N LEU A 92 -16.63 -7.32 -3.44
CA LEU A 92 -16.04 -7.82 -2.19
C LEU A 92 -16.76 -7.27 -0.95
N ILE A 93 -17.11 -5.97 -0.93
CA ILE A 93 -17.90 -5.39 0.17
C ILE A 93 -19.31 -6.01 0.22
N SER A 94 -19.97 -6.18 -0.93
CA SER A 94 -21.31 -6.76 -0.96
C SER A 94 -21.32 -8.19 -0.43
N LEU A 95 -20.27 -8.97 -0.67
CA LEU A 95 -20.10 -10.34 -0.15
C LEU A 95 -19.83 -10.39 1.36
N MET A 96 -19.36 -9.32 2.00
CA MET A 96 -19.33 -9.23 3.47
C MET A 96 -20.72 -9.28 4.06
N ASN A 97 -21.72 -8.78 3.35
CA ASN A 97 -23.11 -8.87 3.78
C ASN A 97 -23.63 -10.30 3.65
N GLN A 98 -23.71 -11.01 4.77
CA GLN A 98 -24.11 -12.41 4.81
C GLN A 98 -25.47 -12.68 4.16
N SER A 99 -26.43 -11.76 4.29
CA SER A 99 -27.74 -11.91 3.66
C SER A 99 -27.61 -11.90 2.14
N PHE A 100 -26.87 -10.94 1.58
CA PHE A 100 -26.60 -10.84 0.15
C PHE A 100 -25.79 -12.04 -0.35
N ALA A 101 -24.71 -12.40 0.32
CA ALA A 101 -23.84 -13.52 -0.04
C ALA A 101 -24.60 -14.86 -0.15
N LYS A 102 -25.64 -15.05 0.68
CA LYS A 102 -26.50 -16.26 0.64
C LYS A 102 -27.64 -16.18 -0.37
N SER A 103 -28.05 -14.99 -0.78
CA SER A 103 -29.27 -14.79 -1.60
C SER A 103 -29.03 -14.23 -2.98
N PHE A 104 -27.81 -13.79 -3.35
CA PHE A 104 -27.58 -13.14 -4.65
C PHE A 104 -27.97 -14.02 -5.85
N GLN A 105 -27.94 -15.34 -5.69
CA GLN A 105 -28.34 -16.29 -6.73
C GLN A 105 -29.84 -16.23 -7.08
N ASN A 106 -30.67 -15.61 -6.23
CA ASN A 106 -32.12 -15.53 -6.40
C ASN A 106 -32.58 -14.23 -7.09
N TYR A 107 -31.68 -13.26 -7.30
CA TYR A 107 -32.04 -11.99 -7.93
C TYR A 107 -32.01 -12.08 -9.45
N SER A 108 -32.95 -11.43 -10.11
CA SER A 108 -32.94 -11.29 -11.57
C SER A 108 -31.84 -10.33 -12.03
N ALA A 109 -31.44 -10.42 -13.31
CA ALA A 109 -30.47 -9.52 -13.92
C ALA A 109 -30.82 -8.02 -13.75
N LYS A 110 -32.12 -7.69 -13.69
CA LYS A 110 -32.60 -6.32 -13.52
C LYS A 110 -32.46 -5.83 -12.07
N GLU A 111 -32.68 -6.70 -11.11
CA GLU A 111 -32.63 -6.39 -9.65
C GLU A 111 -31.20 -6.37 -9.12
N MET A 112 -30.33 -7.17 -9.69
CA MET A 112 -28.97 -7.41 -9.19
C MET A 112 -28.16 -6.14 -8.92
N PRO A 113 -28.11 -5.11 -9.79
CA PRO A 113 -27.35 -3.89 -9.51
C PRO A 113 -27.88 -3.11 -8.29
N GLU A 114 -29.19 -3.09 -8.10
CA GLU A 114 -29.81 -2.41 -6.94
C GLU A 114 -29.54 -3.16 -5.64
N GLU A 115 -29.67 -4.48 -5.64
CA GLU A 115 -29.40 -5.32 -4.46
C GLU A 115 -27.90 -5.34 -4.10
N TRP A 116 -27.02 -5.36 -5.11
CA TRP A 116 -25.57 -5.21 -4.93
C TRP A 116 -25.25 -3.87 -4.26
N LEU A 117 -25.80 -2.77 -4.75
CA LEU A 117 -25.59 -1.44 -4.15
C LEU A 117 -26.19 -1.35 -2.75
N ARG A 118 -27.35 -1.97 -2.51
CA ARG A 118 -28.00 -2.04 -1.18
C ARG A 118 -27.14 -2.79 -0.17
N ALA A 119 -26.51 -3.90 -0.60
CA ALA A 119 -25.60 -4.65 0.24
C ALA A 119 -24.36 -3.82 0.62
N ILE A 120 -23.75 -3.12 -0.35
CA ILE A 120 -22.64 -2.19 -0.09
C ILE A 120 -23.06 -1.11 0.91
N LYS A 121 -24.20 -0.47 0.66
CA LYS A 121 -24.71 0.57 1.56
C LYS A 121 -24.87 0.05 2.99
N LYS A 122 -25.43 -1.14 3.16
CA LYS A 122 -25.63 -1.74 4.48
C LYS A 122 -24.30 -1.98 5.22
N GLU A 123 -23.26 -2.43 4.53
CA GLU A 123 -21.92 -2.57 5.11
C GLU A 123 -21.28 -1.21 5.46
N LEU A 124 -21.50 -0.19 4.64
CA LEU A 124 -21.08 1.16 4.95
C LEU A 124 -21.85 1.75 6.15
N ASP A 125 -23.16 1.46 6.24
CA ASP A 125 -24.01 1.95 7.35
C ASP A 125 -23.61 1.33 8.70
N ASN A 126 -23.10 0.11 8.71
CA ASN A 126 -22.52 -0.52 9.89
C ASN A 126 -21.20 0.14 10.36
N ALA A 127 -20.61 1.00 9.53
CA ALA A 127 -19.40 1.71 9.89
C ALA A 127 -19.68 2.91 10.81
N GLU A 128 -18.86 3.07 11.85
CA GLU A 128 -18.91 4.22 12.78
C GLU A 128 -18.29 5.49 12.14
N ILE A 129 -18.86 5.99 11.04
CA ILE A 129 -18.40 7.18 10.31
C ILE A 129 -19.57 8.15 10.04
N PRO A 130 -19.30 9.46 9.86
CA PRO A 130 -20.34 10.43 9.54
C PRO A 130 -21.11 10.10 8.26
N GLN A 131 -22.41 10.41 8.22
CA GLN A 131 -23.29 10.09 7.07
C GLN A 131 -22.79 10.69 5.77
N ALA A 132 -22.40 11.97 5.76
CA ALA A 132 -21.87 12.62 4.56
C ALA A 132 -20.67 11.87 3.95
N LYS A 133 -19.84 11.24 4.78
CA LYS A 133 -18.70 10.44 4.33
C LYS A 133 -19.16 9.11 3.74
N LYS A 134 -20.18 8.48 4.32
CA LYS A 134 -20.81 7.26 3.77
C LYS A 134 -21.38 7.53 2.38
N ASP A 135 -22.07 8.64 2.22
CA ASP A 135 -22.68 9.06 0.95
C ASP A 135 -21.59 9.28 -0.12
N THR A 136 -20.48 9.96 0.24
CA THR A 136 -19.32 10.14 -0.65
C THR A 136 -18.69 8.81 -1.05
N MET A 137 -18.57 7.86 -0.13
CA MET A 137 -18.03 6.51 -0.42
C MET A 137 -18.97 5.70 -1.32
N LEU A 138 -20.29 5.85 -1.16
CA LEU A 138 -21.30 5.10 -1.92
C LEU A 138 -21.43 5.59 -3.37
N GLN A 139 -21.22 6.88 -3.62
CA GLN A 139 -21.46 7.50 -4.93
C GLN A 139 -20.73 6.84 -6.10
N PRO A 140 -19.43 6.53 -6.03
CA PRO A 140 -18.74 5.81 -7.11
C PRO A 140 -19.35 4.44 -7.42
N TYR A 141 -19.82 3.70 -6.42
CA TYR A 141 -20.49 2.41 -6.60
C TYR A 141 -21.88 2.56 -7.22
N ALA A 142 -22.62 3.62 -6.85
CA ALA A 142 -23.90 3.94 -7.47
C ALA A 142 -23.73 4.25 -8.97
N ASN A 143 -22.67 4.95 -9.33
CA ASN A 143 -22.33 5.20 -10.74
C ASN A 143 -22.08 3.89 -11.49
N VAL A 144 -21.30 2.97 -10.91
CA VAL A 144 -21.05 1.63 -11.50
C VAL A 144 -22.36 0.84 -11.62
N ALA A 145 -23.19 0.80 -10.59
CA ALA A 145 -24.47 0.08 -10.60
C ALA A 145 -25.43 0.59 -11.69
N SER A 146 -25.32 1.86 -12.07
CA SER A 146 -26.14 2.48 -13.12
C SER A 146 -25.71 2.15 -14.56
N LEU A 147 -24.56 1.47 -14.75
CA LEU A 147 -24.05 1.13 -16.08
C LEU A 147 -25.00 0.16 -16.80
N PRO A 148 -25.42 0.47 -18.06
CA PRO A 148 -26.51 -0.26 -18.74
C PRO A 148 -26.24 -1.76 -18.86
N ASN A 149 -25.01 -2.16 -19.18
CA ASN A 149 -24.68 -3.56 -19.43
C ASN A 149 -24.69 -4.44 -18.16
N LEU A 150 -24.68 -3.87 -16.97
CA LEU A 150 -24.77 -4.62 -15.72
C LEU A 150 -26.20 -5.06 -15.41
N GLY A 151 -27.19 -4.17 -15.61
CA GLY A 151 -28.59 -4.44 -15.29
C GLY A 151 -29.52 -4.68 -16.50
N LYS A 152 -29.12 -4.23 -17.68
CA LYS A 152 -29.89 -4.42 -18.94
C LYS A 152 -28.93 -4.74 -20.07
N PRO A 153 -28.35 -5.94 -20.10
CA PRO A 153 -27.43 -6.33 -21.15
C PRO A 153 -28.13 -6.37 -22.50
N ASP A 154 -27.36 -6.21 -23.59
CA ASP A 154 -27.89 -6.43 -24.95
C ASP A 154 -28.43 -7.85 -25.14
N SER A 155 -29.19 -8.06 -26.20
CA SER A 155 -29.89 -9.35 -26.46
C SER A 155 -28.93 -10.55 -26.58
N LYS A 156 -27.69 -10.33 -27.03
CA LYS A 156 -26.68 -11.39 -27.13
C LYS A 156 -26.14 -11.76 -25.77
N LEU A 157 -25.83 -10.75 -24.94
CA LEU A 157 -25.35 -10.96 -23.56
C LEU A 157 -26.44 -11.57 -22.69
N ALA A 158 -27.70 -11.14 -22.83
CA ALA A 158 -28.81 -11.71 -22.07
C ALA A 158 -29.04 -13.20 -22.38
N LYS A 159 -28.82 -13.63 -23.64
CA LYS A 159 -28.87 -15.06 -24.01
C LYS A 159 -27.73 -15.86 -23.41
N LYS A 160 -26.53 -15.29 -23.38
CA LYS A 160 -25.32 -15.96 -22.85
C LYS A 160 -25.29 -15.97 -21.32
N TYR A 161 -25.76 -14.91 -20.71
CA TYR A 161 -25.74 -14.69 -19.24
C TYR A 161 -27.17 -14.32 -18.78
N PRO A 162 -28.07 -15.28 -18.64
CA PRO A 162 -29.48 -15.02 -18.33
C PRO A 162 -29.72 -14.37 -16.97
N GLN A 163 -28.82 -14.60 -16.01
CA GLN A 163 -28.84 -13.94 -14.68
C GLN A 163 -28.11 -12.59 -14.66
N GLY A 164 -27.57 -12.15 -15.82
CA GLY A 164 -26.88 -10.87 -15.99
C GLY A 164 -25.37 -10.94 -15.81
N VAL A 165 -24.68 -9.94 -16.40
CA VAL A 165 -23.20 -9.86 -16.34
C VAL A 165 -22.71 -9.61 -14.91
N LEU A 166 -23.41 -8.79 -14.14
CA LEU A 166 -23.05 -8.53 -12.76
C LEU A 166 -23.13 -9.80 -11.90
N PHE A 167 -24.13 -10.64 -12.12
CA PHE A 167 -24.23 -11.94 -11.45
C PHE A 167 -22.98 -12.80 -11.69
N GLU A 168 -22.54 -12.90 -12.94
CA GLU A 168 -21.36 -13.70 -13.28
C GLU A 168 -20.08 -13.12 -12.62
N VAL A 169 -19.92 -11.78 -12.57
CA VAL A 169 -18.80 -11.16 -11.88
C VAL A 169 -18.84 -11.48 -10.38
N ILE A 170 -20.01 -11.38 -9.74
CA ILE A 170 -20.17 -11.71 -8.32
C ILE A 170 -19.84 -13.17 -8.06
N LYS A 171 -20.36 -14.08 -8.90
CA LYS A 171 -20.10 -15.51 -8.81
C LYS A 171 -18.61 -15.83 -8.92
N GLU A 172 -17.95 -15.32 -9.96
CA GLU A 172 -16.52 -15.53 -10.18
C GLU A 172 -15.66 -15.03 -9.01
N ILE A 173 -15.98 -13.85 -8.46
CA ILE A 173 -15.26 -13.30 -7.30
C ILE A 173 -15.57 -14.13 -6.06
N ASN A 174 -16.81 -14.54 -5.85
CA ASN A 174 -17.20 -15.34 -4.70
C ASN A 174 -16.53 -16.73 -4.68
N GLU A 175 -16.33 -17.34 -5.84
CA GLU A 175 -15.72 -18.67 -5.98
C GLU A 175 -14.18 -18.63 -5.94
N ASN A 176 -13.55 -17.61 -6.56
CA ASN A 176 -12.10 -17.59 -6.77
C ASN A 176 -11.33 -16.62 -5.88
N VAL A 177 -11.98 -15.61 -5.29
CA VAL A 177 -11.31 -14.55 -4.51
C VAL A 177 -11.77 -14.53 -3.06
N TRP A 178 -13.08 -14.61 -2.83
CA TRP A 178 -13.66 -14.45 -1.50
C TRP A 178 -13.15 -15.49 -0.47
N PRO A 179 -13.01 -16.80 -0.79
CA PRO A 179 -12.48 -17.78 0.16
C PRO A 179 -11.05 -17.46 0.60
N PHE A 180 -10.25 -16.82 -0.30
CA PHE A 180 -8.89 -16.42 0.03
C PHE A 180 -8.87 -15.22 0.97
N ILE A 181 -9.67 -14.19 0.70
CA ILE A 181 -9.72 -12.97 1.54
C ILE A 181 -10.18 -13.30 2.96
N SER A 182 -11.12 -14.20 3.12
CA SER A 182 -11.65 -14.60 4.43
C SER A 182 -10.60 -15.27 5.33
N VAL A 183 -9.54 -15.82 4.75
CA VAL A 183 -8.44 -16.48 5.47
C VAL A 183 -7.19 -15.61 5.53
N TYR A 184 -6.82 -14.97 4.43
CA TYR A 184 -5.57 -14.21 4.28
C TYR A 184 -5.82 -12.70 4.27
N HIS A 185 -6.23 -12.15 5.41
CA HIS A 185 -6.56 -10.71 5.56
C HIS A 185 -5.41 -9.75 5.25
N ASN A 186 -4.16 -10.25 5.25
CA ASN A 186 -2.96 -9.42 5.02
C ASN A 186 -2.73 -9.09 3.54
N PHE A 187 -3.45 -9.73 2.64
CA PHE A 187 -3.25 -9.54 1.21
C PHE A 187 -4.03 -8.32 0.68
N ASP A 188 -3.34 -7.40 -0.01
CA ASP A 188 -3.98 -6.26 -0.67
C ASP A 188 -4.63 -6.67 -1.99
N VAL A 189 -5.76 -7.34 -1.89
CA VAL A 189 -6.50 -7.83 -3.07
C VAL A 189 -6.93 -6.67 -3.98
N VAL A 190 -7.48 -5.62 -3.39
CA VAL A 190 -8.00 -4.47 -4.17
C VAL A 190 -6.86 -3.77 -4.92
N GLY A 191 -5.72 -3.54 -4.27
CA GLY A 191 -4.55 -2.96 -4.91
C GLY A 191 -3.98 -3.85 -6.01
N HIS A 192 -3.97 -5.19 -5.81
CA HIS A 192 -3.52 -6.13 -6.85
C HIS A 192 -4.42 -6.14 -8.08
N PHE A 193 -5.74 -6.20 -7.90
CA PHE A 193 -6.69 -6.12 -9.01
C PHE A 193 -6.58 -4.78 -9.74
N TYR A 194 -6.48 -3.69 -8.99
CA TYR A 194 -6.29 -2.37 -9.57
C TYR A 194 -4.99 -2.28 -10.37
N GLY A 195 -3.88 -2.76 -9.81
CA GLY A 195 -2.58 -2.81 -10.50
C GLY A 195 -2.61 -3.66 -11.77
N GLU A 196 -3.30 -4.80 -11.74
CA GLU A 196 -3.47 -5.65 -12.91
C GLU A 196 -4.30 -4.96 -13.99
N PHE A 197 -5.41 -4.36 -13.62
CA PHE A 197 -6.29 -3.66 -14.58
C PHE A 197 -5.61 -2.44 -15.22
N LEU A 198 -4.78 -1.70 -14.47
CA LEU A 198 -4.01 -0.59 -15.02
C LEU A 198 -3.01 -1.01 -16.12
N LYS A 199 -2.55 -2.25 -16.15
CA LYS A 199 -1.64 -2.74 -17.21
C LYS A 199 -2.29 -2.69 -18.60
N TYR A 200 -3.60 -2.75 -18.66
CA TYR A 200 -4.37 -2.83 -19.90
C TYR A 200 -4.96 -1.49 -20.34
N THR A 201 -4.81 -0.41 -19.59
CA THR A 201 -5.29 0.93 -19.94
C THR A 201 -4.45 1.60 -21.02
N GLY A 202 -4.15 0.97 -22.15
CA GLY A 202 -3.56 1.55 -23.35
C GLY A 202 -2.43 2.59 -23.19
N GLY A 203 -1.93 3.19 -24.26
CA GLY A 203 -0.78 4.14 -24.26
C GLY A 203 -0.90 5.40 -23.40
N ASP A 204 -2.06 5.71 -22.84
CA ASP A 204 -2.33 6.88 -22.00
C ASP A 204 -2.12 6.64 -20.50
N LYS A 205 -1.17 5.77 -20.13
CA LYS A 205 -0.76 5.60 -18.71
C LYS A 205 -0.38 6.91 -18.03
N LYS A 206 -0.01 7.95 -18.80
CA LYS A 206 0.22 9.31 -18.31
C LYS A 206 -1.07 10.06 -17.96
N ALA A 207 -2.21 9.69 -18.55
CA ALA A 207 -3.47 10.41 -18.34
C ALA A 207 -4.10 10.16 -16.96
N LEU A 208 -3.81 9.02 -16.30
CA LEU A 208 -4.34 8.72 -14.97
C LEU A 208 -3.46 9.23 -13.83
N GLY A 209 -2.17 9.53 -14.08
CA GLY A 209 -1.24 10.06 -13.05
C GLY A 209 -1.04 9.17 -11.81
N ILE A 210 -1.61 7.97 -11.82
CA ILE A 210 -1.65 7.08 -10.66
C ILE A 210 -0.59 6.00 -10.83
N VAL A 211 0.41 6.03 -9.96
CA VAL A 211 1.45 5.01 -9.86
C VAL A 211 1.28 4.29 -8.53
N LEU A 212 0.84 3.02 -8.57
CA LEU A 212 0.70 2.23 -7.36
C LEU A 212 2.06 1.88 -6.76
N THR A 213 2.18 2.05 -5.46
CA THR A 213 3.38 1.67 -4.73
C THR A 213 3.43 0.15 -4.56
N PRO A 214 4.49 -0.53 -5.01
CA PRO A 214 4.62 -1.96 -4.80
C PRO A 214 4.63 -2.33 -3.32
N ARG A 215 4.03 -3.46 -2.97
CA ARG A 215 3.89 -3.92 -1.58
C ARG A 215 5.23 -4.01 -0.84
N HIS A 216 6.26 -4.53 -1.47
CA HIS A 216 7.58 -4.63 -0.86
C HIS A 216 8.17 -3.26 -0.47
N ILE A 217 7.81 -2.20 -1.20
CA ILE A 217 8.20 -0.82 -0.87
C ILE A 217 7.38 -0.29 0.30
N THR A 218 6.06 -0.56 0.36
CA THR A 218 5.26 -0.10 1.51
C THR A 218 5.66 -0.79 2.81
N GLU A 219 6.05 -2.05 2.76
CA GLU A 219 6.61 -2.79 3.89
C GLU A 219 8.00 -2.24 4.30
N LEU A 220 8.87 -1.94 3.32
CA LEU A 220 10.17 -1.32 3.57
C LEU A 220 10.03 0.03 4.28
N PHE A 221 9.07 0.85 3.90
CA PHE A 221 8.79 2.13 4.56
C PHE A 221 8.46 1.96 6.03
N CYS A 222 7.64 0.96 6.36
CA CYS A 222 7.29 0.67 7.75
C CYS A 222 8.52 0.29 8.59
N GLU A 223 9.47 -0.42 8.00
CA GLU A 223 10.70 -0.79 8.68
C GLU A 223 11.70 0.36 8.77
N ILE A 224 11.83 1.20 7.72
CA ILE A 224 12.63 2.43 7.75
C ILE A 224 12.12 3.37 8.85
N ALA A 225 10.80 3.58 8.92
CA ALA A 225 10.18 4.42 9.94
C ALA A 225 10.11 3.76 11.32
N ASN A 226 10.43 2.48 11.44
CA ASN A 226 10.36 1.67 12.66
C ASN A 226 9.00 1.74 13.36
N ILE A 227 7.94 1.53 12.57
CA ILE A 227 6.54 1.68 13.02
C ILE A 227 6.19 0.68 14.12
N THR A 228 5.58 1.18 15.18
CA THR A 228 5.07 0.41 16.32
C THR A 228 3.61 0.75 16.62
N LYS A 229 2.96 -0.02 17.49
CA LYS A 229 1.60 0.25 17.96
C LYS A 229 1.37 1.63 18.61
N LYS A 230 2.44 2.35 18.97
CA LYS A 230 2.36 3.66 19.60
C LYS A 230 2.31 4.82 18.60
N ASP A 231 2.64 4.55 17.35
CA ASP A 231 2.73 5.58 16.33
C ASP A 231 1.36 5.95 15.76
N THR A 232 1.29 7.12 15.14
CA THR A 232 0.14 7.58 14.36
C THR A 232 0.65 7.94 12.97
N VAL A 233 0.14 7.23 11.97
CA VAL A 233 0.62 7.30 10.59
C VAL A 233 -0.28 8.20 9.75
N LEU A 234 0.33 9.04 8.93
CA LEU A 234 -0.31 9.93 7.97
C LEU A 234 0.16 9.60 6.55
N ASP A 235 -0.79 9.42 5.65
CA ASP A 235 -0.57 9.37 4.19
C ASP A 235 -1.46 10.43 3.53
N ILE A 236 -0.87 11.49 2.99
CA ILE A 236 -1.60 12.61 2.39
C ILE A 236 -2.00 12.37 0.93
N CYS A 237 -1.57 11.26 0.32
CA CYS A 237 -1.90 10.83 -1.04
C CYS A 237 -2.23 9.33 -1.03
N ALA A 238 -3.25 8.95 -0.26
CA ALA A 238 -3.47 7.57 0.16
C ALA A 238 -3.72 6.58 -0.98
N GLY A 239 -4.18 7.03 -2.15
CA GLY A 239 -4.45 6.16 -3.29
C GLY A 239 -5.39 5.02 -2.91
N THR A 240 -4.95 3.76 -3.05
CA THR A 240 -5.69 2.56 -2.60
C THR A 240 -5.52 2.26 -1.11
N GLY A 241 -4.77 3.06 -0.36
CA GLY A 241 -4.49 2.86 1.06
C GLY A 241 -3.34 1.90 1.37
N ALA A 242 -2.48 1.59 0.41
CA ALA A 242 -1.43 0.57 0.53
C ALA A 242 -0.45 0.85 1.69
N PHE A 243 0.00 2.09 1.88
CA PHE A 243 0.85 2.47 3.02
C PHE A 243 0.13 2.31 4.35
N LEU A 244 -1.14 2.74 4.44
CA LEU A 244 -1.92 2.61 5.67
C LEU A 244 -2.15 1.16 6.06
N ILE A 245 -2.37 0.28 5.08
CA ILE A 245 -2.53 -1.16 5.29
C ILE A 245 -1.21 -1.77 5.80
N SER A 246 -0.07 -1.46 5.16
CA SER A 246 1.24 -1.95 5.60
C SER A 246 1.58 -1.45 7.00
N ALA A 247 1.30 -0.18 7.29
CA ALA A 247 1.48 0.41 8.63
C ALA A 247 0.61 -0.27 9.68
N MET A 248 -0.67 -0.51 9.37
CA MET A 248 -1.57 -1.25 10.25
C MET A 248 -1.04 -2.64 10.58
N GLN A 249 -0.59 -3.38 9.57
CA GLN A 249 -0.02 -4.71 9.76
C GLN A 249 1.23 -4.67 10.66
N ALA A 250 2.13 -3.69 10.42
CA ALA A 250 3.31 -3.50 11.25
C ALA A 250 2.94 -3.20 12.72
N MET A 251 1.95 -2.34 12.95
CA MET A 251 1.44 -2.01 14.27
C MET A 251 0.80 -3.21 14.98
N LEU A 252 -0.06 -3.95 14.26
CA LEU A 252 -0.77 -5.11 14.81
C LEU A 252 0.17 -6.22 15.24
N LYS A 253 1.34 -6.38 14.60
CA LYS A 253 2.39 -7.33 15.03
C LYS A 253 2.92 -7.02 16.43
N THR A 254 2.84 -5.76 16.88
CA THR A 254 3.33 -5.32 18.19
C THR A 254 2.20 -5.12 19.21
N ALA A 255 0.94 -5.22 18.79
CA ALA A 255 -0.22 -5.07 19.66
C ALA A 255 -0.46 -6.37 20.47
N LEU A 256 -0.56 -6.22 21.79
CA LEU A 256 -0.71 -7.35 22.72
C LEU A 256 -2.17 -7.57 23.15
N THR A 257 -3.01 -6.54 23.07
CA THR A 257 -4.40 -6.58 23.56
C THR A 257 -5.39 -6.15 22.49
N ASP A 258 -6.64 -6.59 22.61
CA ASP A 258 -7.73 -6.16 21.71
C ASP A 258 -8.00 -4.66 21.81
N LYS A 259 -7.78 -4.05 22.97
CA LYS A 259 -7.87 -2.61 23.15
C LYS A 259 -6.84 -1.88 22.27
N GLU A 260 -5.59 -2.35 22.24
CA GLU A 260 -4.53 -1.80 21.38
C GLU A 260 -4.84 -2.03 19.91
N ARG A 261 -5.31 -3.23 19.54
CA ARG A 261 -5.75 -3.55 18.16
C ARG A 261 -6.87 -2.61 17.70
N ASN A 262 -7.86 -2.39 18.55
CA ASN A 262 -8.97 -1.48 18.26
C ASN A 262 -8.51 -0.01 18.19
N ASP A 263 -7.58 0.41 19.05
CA ASP A 263 -7.02 1.77 19.00
C ASP A 263 -6.28 2.01 17.68
N ILE A 264 -5.42 1.07 17.26
CA ILE A 264 -4.73 1.11 15.97
C ILE A 264 -5.74 1.30 14.84
N LYS A 265 -6.72 0.42 14.75
CA LYS A 265 -7.73 0.42 13.70
C LYS A 265 -8.57 1.70 13.68
N LYS A 266 -8.95 2.22 14.84
CA LYS A 266 -9.86 3.37 14.93
C LYS A 266 -9.16 4.74 14.90
N HIS A 267 -7.88 4.82 15.33
CA HIS A 267 -7.29 6.13 15.63
C HIS A 267 -5.89 6.38 15.09
N ARG A 268 -5.13 5.35 14.70
CA ARG A 268 -3.71 5.48 14.41
C ARG A 268 -3.36 5.65 12.92
N LEU A 269 -4.34 5.50 12.03
CA LEU A 269 -4.14 5.55 10.58
C LEU A 269 -4.94 6.70 9.98
N ILE A 270 -4.25 7.64 9.32
CA ILE A 270 -4.87 8.83 8.73
C ILE A 270 -4.51 8.87 7.25
N GLY A 271 -5.52 8.99 6.39
CA GLY A 271 -5.34 9.10 4.94
C GLY A 271 -6.08 10.28 4.35
N ILE A 272 -5.51 10.90 3.34
CA ILE A 272 -6.18 11.90 2.50
C ILE A 272 -6.11 11.42 1.05
N GLU A 273 -7.25 11.45 0.36
CA GLU A 273 -7.33 11.09 -1.06
C GLU A 273 -8.24 12.06 -1.80
N ASN A 274 -7.72 12.64 -2.87
CA ASN A 274 -8.44 13.66 -3.63
C ASN A 274 -9.49 13.07 -4.57
N SER A 275 -9.19 11.95 -5.23
CA SER A 275 -10.08 11.29 -6.17
C SER A 275 -11.22 10.56 -5.45
N PRO A 276 -12.50 10.86 -5.74
CA PRO A 276 -13.62 10.11 -5.13
C PRO A 276 -13.57 8.61 -5.41
N LYS A 277 -13.11 8.19 -6.59
CA LYS A 277 -12.95 6.77 -6.96
C LYS A 277 -11.86 6.10 -6.13
N MET A 278 -10.68 6.71 -6.04
CA MET A 278 -9.58 6.18 -5.24
C MET A 278 -9.91 6.19 -3.75
N PHE A 279 -10.60 7.22 -3.27
CA PHE A 279 -11.10 7.28 -1.90
C PHE A 279 -12.06 6.11 -1.58
N ALA A 280 -13.00 5.80 -2.48
CA ALA A 280 -13.88 4.65 -2.32
C ALA A 280 -13.11 3.33 -2.31
N LEU A 281 -12.09 3.17 -3.17
CA LEU A 281 -11.20 2.00 -3.20
C LEU A 281 -10.38 1.89 -1.92
N SER A 282 -9.78 2.98 -1.44
CA SER A 282 -9.04 3.01 -0.17
C SER A 282 -9.93 2.61 1.01
N ALA A 283 -11.11 3.22 1.10
CA ALA A 283 -12.07 2.92 2.15
C ALA A 283 -12.52 1.45 2.12
N SER A 284 -12.77 0.90 0.93
CA SER A 284 -13.12 -0.52 0.76
C SER A 284 -12.02 -1.44 1.21
N ASN A 285 -10.80 -1.10 0.83
CA ASN A 285 -9.61 -1.87 1.17
C ASN A 285 -9.39 -1.91 2.70
N MET A 286 -9.68 -0.79 3.38
CA MET A 286 -9.65 -0.70 4.84
C MET A 286 -10.82 -1.46 5.49
N ILE A 287 -12.03 -1.36 4.95
CA ILE A 287 -13.23 -2.07 5.43
C ILE A 287 -13.04 -3.59 5.38
N LEU A 288 -12.53 -4.12 4.27
CA LEU A 288 -12.26 -5.56 4.09
C LEU A 288 -11.32 -6.13 5.16
N ARG A 289 -10.53 -5.28 5.81
CA ARG A 289 -9.62 -5.65 6.92
C ARG A 289 -10.17 -5.30 8.30
N GLY A 290 -11.41 -4.87 8.36
CA GLY A 290 -12.10 -4.58 9.61
C GLY A 290 -11.62 -3.32 10.34
N ASP A 291 -11.18 -2.25 9.61
CA ASP A 291 -10.54 -1.13 10.27
C ASP A 291 -10.73 0.27 9.66
N GLY A 292 -10.05 1.22 10.28
CA GLY A 292 -9.41 2.48 9.86
C GLY A 292 -10.22 3.52 9.09
N LYS A 293 -11.40 3.19 8.67
CA LYS A 293 -12.30 4.00 7.84
C LYS A 293 -12.63 5.39 8.41
N ALA A 294 -12.52 5.56 9.73
CA ALA A 294 -12.88 6.81 10.41
C ALA A 294 -11.96 7.99 10.06
N ASN A 295 -10.70 7.73 9.77
CA ASN A 295 -9.67 8.76 9.57
C ASN A 295 -9.22 8.91 8.09
N LEU A 296 -10.00 8.37 7.15
CA LEU A 296 -9.81 8.68 5.74
C LEU A 296 -10.57 9.96 5.39
N HIS A 297 -9.92 10.91 4.72
CA HIS A 297 -10.50 12.18 4.28
C HIS A 297 -10.53 12.21 2.76
N GLN A 298 -11.69 12.53 2.18
CA GLN A 298 -11.80 12.80 0.76
C GLN A 298 -11.62 14.30 0.53
N GLY A 299 -10.71 14.67 -0.34
CA GLY A 299 -10.41 16.04 -0.69
C GLY A 299 -8.93 16.28 -0.96
N SER A 300 -8.58 17.52 -1.26
CA SER A 300 -7.19 17.91 -1.47
C SER A 300 -6.40 17.85 -0.16
N CYS A 301 -5.19 17.31 -0.21
CA CYS A 301 -4.29 17.36 0.94
C CYS A 301 -3.90 18.79 1.32
N PHE A 302 -4.05 19.76 0.40
CA PHE A 302 -3.82 21.19 0.66
C PHE A 302 -5.05 21.92 1.22
N ASP A 303 -6.18 21.23 1.41
CA ASP A 303 -7.38 21.82 2.05
C ASP A 303 -7.07 22.13 3.52
N GLU A 304 -7.17 23.43 3.87
CA GLU A 304 -6.86 23.91 5.22
C GLU A 304 -7.80 23.33 6.27
N ALA A 305 -9.06 23.04 5.96
CA ALA A 305 -9.98 22.44 6.91
C ALA A 305 -9.56 21.00 7.27
N ILE A 306 -9.12 20.22 6.28
CA ILE A 306 -8.62 18.86 6.49
C ILE A 306 -7.31 18.89 7.27
N THR A 307 -6.34 19.69 6.82
CA THR A 307 -5.00 19.74 7.43
C THR A 307 -5.04 20.30 8.84
N LYS A 308 -5.86 21.33 9.09
CA LYS A 308 -6.10 21.85 10.43
C LYS A 308 -6.71 20.79 11.35
N SER A 309 -7.68 20.03 10.87
CA SER A 309 -8.28 18.95 11.66
C SER A 309 -7.28 17.89 12.09
N ILE A 310 -6.30 17.59 11.24
CA ILE A 310 -5.21 16.63 11.53
C ILE A 310 -4.22 17.20 12.54
N ARG A 311 -3.77 18.45 12.35
CA ARG A 311 -2.84 19.12 13.26
C ARG A 311 -3.44 19.33 14.67
N GLU A 312 -4.73 19.59 14.73
CA GLU A 312 -5.43 19.94 15.98
C GLU A 312 -6.23 18.76 16.56
N ARG A 313 -6.01 17.54 16.10
CA ARG A 313 -6.76 16.36 16.57
C ARG A 313 -6.56 16.04 18.06
N ASN A 314 -5.53 16.59 18.68
CA ASN A 314 -5.27 16.49 20.12
C ASN A 314 -5.98 17.57 20.95
N LYS A 315 -6.62 18.56 20.31
CA LYS A 315 -7.36 19.63 21.01
C LYS A 315 -8.79 19.17 21.34
N GLU A 316 -9.29 19.56 22.50
CA GLU A 316 -10.66 19.23 22.95
C GLU A 316 -11.75 19.82 22.05
N GLU A 317 -11.45 20.93 21.38
CA GLU A 317 -12.37 21.65 20.50
C GLU A 317 -12.54 21.00 19.12
N ASN A 318 -11.78 19.97 18.79
CA ASN A 318 -11.87 19.34 17.48
C ASN A 318 -13.19 18.57 17.31
N GLN A 319 -14.12 19.15 16.55
CA GLN A 319 -15.47 18.60 16.34
C GLN A 319 -15.47 17.26 15.61
N ILE A 320 -14.47 16.98 14.76
CA ILE A 320 -14.34 15.73 14.01
C ILE A 320 -14.11 14.55 14.96
N TYR A 321 -13.29 14.74 15.97
CA TYR A 321 -12.93 13.71 16.95
C TYR A 321 -13.72 13.78 18.27
N LYS A 322 -14.71 14.67 18.36
CA LYS A 322 -15.67 14.79 19.47
C LYS A 322 -15.02 14.77 20.85
N GLY A 323 -14.03 15.62 21.06
CA GLY A 323 -13.37 15.78 22.38
C GLY A 323 -12.43 14.66 22.80
N LYS A 324 -12.14 13.70 21.92
CA LYS A 324 -11.09 12.71 22.18
C LYS A 324 -9.72 13.36 21.95
N LYS A 325 -8.83 13.31 22.93
CA LYS A 325 -7.42 13.70 22.77
C LYS A 325 -6.72 12.60 21.97
N LEU A 326 -6.64 12.75 20.66
CA LEU A 326 -5.91 11.86 19.79
C LEU A 326 -4.52 12.42 19.52
N GLU A 327 -3.51 11.55 19.47
CA GLU A 327 -2.15 11.97 19.19
C GLU A 327 -2.02 12.50 17.76
N GLN A 328 -1.20 13.55 17.60
CA GLN A 328 -0.83 14.04 16.26
C GLN A 328 -0.03 12.96 15.52
N PRO A 329 -0.09 12.95 14.18
CA PRO A 329 0.73 12.02 13.42
C PRO A 329 2.22 12.29 13.68
N ASN A 330 2.97 11.23 13.93
CA ASN A 330 4.41 11.26 14.10
C ASN A 330 5.16 10.50 13.01
N ILE A 331 4.44 9.75 12.17
CA ILE A 331 4.97 9.08 10.98
C ILE A 331 4.22 9.57 9.76
N GLY A 332 4.96 9.99 8.73
CA GLY A 332 4.43 10.29 7.41
C GLY A 332 4.96 9.30 6.38
N LEU A 333 4.08 8.70 5.60
CA LEU A 333 4.43 7.81 4.48
C LEU A 333 3.84 8.39 3.20
N LEU A 334 4.62 8.49 2.13
CA LEU A 334 4.18 9.23 0.96
C LEU A 334 4.76 8.67 -0.36
N ASN A 335 3.88 8.45 -1.32
CA ASN A 335 4.19 8.40 -2.73
C ASN A 335 3.35 9.49 -3.42
N PRO A 336 3.88 10.71 -3.63
CA PRO A 336 3.10 11.81 -4.19
C PRO A 336 2.77 11.56 -5.65
N PRO A 337 1.76 12.24 -6.22
CA PRO A 337 1.55 12.23 -7.66
C PRO A 337 2.79 12.82 -8.35
N TYR A 338 3.29 12.14 -9.39
CA TYR A 338 4.46 12.63 -10.13
C TYR A 338 4.03 13.74 -11.07
N ALA A 339 4.74 14.88 -11.00
CA ALA A 339 4.43 16.06 -11.78
C ALA A 339 4.44 15.76 -13.29
N GLN A 340 3.34 16.06 -13.95
CA GLN A 340 3.19 15.90 -15.40
C GLN A 340 3.69 17.10 -16.19
N SER A 341 3.91 18.23 -15.53
CA SER A 341 4.34 19.48 -16.14
C SER A 341 5.35 20.22 -15.27
N LYS A 342 6.44 20.70 -15.89
CA LYS A 342 7.44 21.56 -15.24
C LYS A 342 6.92 22.96 -14.89
N SER A 343 5.76 23.35 -15.44
CA SER A 343 5.20 24.69 -15.28
C SER A 343 4.45 24.89 -13.97
N ASP A 344 4.13 23.82 -13.26
CA ASP A 344 3.32 23.88 -12.03
C ASP A 344 4.19 23.60 -10.81
N ALA A 345 4.91 24.64 -10.36
CA ALA A 345 5.88 24.54 -9.26
C ALA A 345 5.22 24.10 -7.94
N GLU A 346 3.94 24.42 -7.74
CA GLU A 346 3.21 24.07 -6.52
C GLU A 346 2.80 22.59 -6.44
N LEU A 347 2.77 21.90 -7.58
CA LEU A 347 2.48 20.46 -7.69
C LEU A 347 3.75 19.59 -7.84
N HIS A 348 4.93 20.16 -7.54
CA HIS A 348 6.16 19.39 -7.50
C HIS A 348 6.18 18.46 -6.28
N GLU A 349 6.70 17.26 -6.42
CA GLU A 349 6.70 16.19 -5.40
C GLU A 349 7.27 16.65 -4.04
N LEU A 350 8.30 17.49 -4.04
CA LEU A 350 8.89 18.03 -2.81
C LEU A 350 7.96 18.99 -2.04
N TYR A 351 6.97 19.61 -2.70
CA TYR A 351 5.95 20.39 -1.99
C TYR A 351 5.00 19.49 -1.23
N PHE A 352 4.62 18.34 -1.79
CA PHE A 352 3.85 17.33 -1.07
C PHE A 352 4.64 16.77 0.13
N VAL A 353 5.93 16.48 -0.07
CA VAL A 353 6.82 16.04 1.02
C VAL A 353 6.85 17.08 2.15
N LYS A 354 7.11 18.36 1.81
CA LYS A 354 7.08 19.43 2.80
C LYS A 354 5.74 19.54 3.51
N HIS A 355 4.66 19.48 2.75
CA HIS A 355 3.31 19.60 3.30
C HIS A 355 2.98 18.45 4.26
N MET A 356 3.36 17.22 3.94
CA MET A 356 3.27 16.08 4.85
C MET A 356 4.07 16.33 6.14
N LEU A 357 5.33 16.76 6.02
CA LEU A 357 6.20 17.02 7.18
C LEU A 357 5.65 18.12 8.08
N ASP A 358 5.02 19.16 7.52
CA ASP A 358 4.38 20.25 8.27
C ASP A 358 3.16 19.76 9.10
N GLN A 359 2.60 18.57 8.81
CA GLN A 359 1.50 17.97 9.57
C GLN A 359 1.98 17.08 10.72
N LEU A 360 3.26 16.68 10.71
CA LEU A 360 3.82 15.79 11.72
C LEU A 360 4.16 16.53 13.00
N SER A 361 4.13 15.82 14.12
CA SER A 361 4.69 16.31 15.38
C SER A 361 6.20 16.54 15.27
N VAL A 362 6.75 17.45 16.07
CA VAL A 362 8.20 17.70 16.11
C VAL A 362 8.95 16.41 16.47
N GLY A 363 9.96 16.09 15.68
CA GLY A 363 10.72 14.84 15.80
C GLY A 363 10.08 13.64 15.10
N GLY A 364 8.90 13.82 14.48
CA GLY A 364 8.26 12.81 13.66
C GLY A 364 9.08 12.46 12.42
N ILE A 365 8.87 11.26 11.87
CA ILE A 365 9.61 10.75 10.71
C ILE A 365 8.72 10.76 9.48
N GLY A 366 9.18 11.43 8.42
CA GLY A 366 8.56 11.39 7.10
C GLY A 366 9.41 10.56 6.15
N VAL A 367 8.80 9.58 5.48
CA VAL A 367 9.41 8.74 4.45
C VAL A 367 8.65 8.93 3.14
N ALA A 368 9.33 9.31 2.08
CA ALA A 368 8.71 9.49 0.78
C ALA A 368 9.52 8.82 -0.33
N ILE A 369 8.84 8.31 -1.36
CA ILE A 369 9.47 7.87 -2.60
C ILE A 369 9.13 8.85 -3.72
N ILE A 370 10.16 9.39 -4.33
CA ILE A 370 10.04 10.46 -5.32
C ILE A 370 11.00 10.23 -6.50
N PRO A 371 10.73 10.81 -7.67
CA PRO A 371 11.65 10.78 -8.79
C PRO A 371 13.03 11.37 -8.43
N VAL A 372 14.09 10.74 -8.87
CA VAL A 372 15.47 11.22 -8.67
C VAL A 372 15.66 12.64 -9.21
N SER A 373 14.95 13.02 -10.28
CA SER A 373 14.99 14.38 -10.84
C SER A 373 14.62 15.47 -9.84
N CYS A 374 13.82 15.15 -8.80
CA CYS A 374 13.43 16.11 -7.77
C CYS A 374 14.56 16.48 -6.82
N VAL A 375 15.56 15.62 -6.69
CA VAL A 375 16.62 15.72 -5.67
C VAL A 375 17.99 16.05 -6.27
N ILE A 376 18.18 15.94 -7.57
CA ILE A 376 19.45 16.25 -8.24
C ILE A 376 19.66 17.76 -8.33
N SER A 377 18.66 18.49 -8.83
CA SER A 377 18.83 19.93 -9.08
C SER A 377 18.64 20.77 -7.80
N PRO A 378 19.38 21.87 -7.66
CA PRO A 378 19.08 22.90 -6.66
C PRO A 378 17.66 23.45 -6.83
N GLY A 379 17.01 23.83 -5.73
CA GLY A 379 15.67 24.36 -5.85
C GLY A 379 15.11 24.99 -4.58
N GLN A 380 14.12 25.86 -4.76
CA GLN A 380 13.45 26.54 -3.64
C GLN A 380 12.73 25.54 -2.71
N ALA A 381 12.22 24.44 -3.26
CA ALA A 381 11.57 23.40 -2.48
C ALA A 381 12.53 22.76 -1.47
N LYS A 382 13.76 22.41 -1.88
CA LYS A 382 14.80 21.91 -0.99
C LYS A 382 15.14 22.92 0.12
N LYS A 383 15.32 24.20 -0.23
CA LYS A 383 15.58 25.28 0.73
C LYS A 383 14.46 25.41 1.76
N ASN A 384 13.22 25.35 1.31
CA ASN A 384 12.04 25.47 2.17
C ASN A 384 11.90 24.26 3.12
N ILE A 385 12.23 23.06 2.66
CA ILE A 385 12.22 21.86 3.50
C ILE A 385 13.30 21.96 4.58
N LEU A 386 14.56 22.22 4.19
CA LEU A 386 15.69 22.23 5.11
C LEU A 386 15.64 23.35 6.16
N LYS A 387 14.90 24.43 5.91
CA LYS A 387 14.63 25.49 6.90
C LYS A 387 13.83 25.01 8.11
N LYS A 388 13.03 23.93 7.96
CA LYS A 388 12.10 23.46 8.99
C LYS A 388 12.34 22.00 9.42
N HIS A 389 12.91 21.20 8.53
CA HIS A 389 13.04 19.76 8.68
C HIS A 389 14.46 19.31 8.37
N THR A 390 14.86 18.19 8.95
CA THR A 390 16.19 17.61 8.75
C THR A 390 16.12 16.46 7.74
N LEU A 391 16.94 16.50 6.69
CA LEU A 391 17.17 15.37 5.79
C LEU A 391 18.07 14.35 6.50
N LYS A 392 17.51 13.19 6.86
CA LYS A 392 18.21 12.11 7.55
C LYS A 392 18.91 11.17 6.58
N SER A 393 18.22 10.78 5.53
CA SER A 393 18.73 9.79 4.59
C SER A 393 18.14 9.93 3.22
N VAL A 394 18.91 9.45 2.22
CA VAL A 394 18.42 9.23 0.86
C VAL A 394 18.91 7.87 0.35
N MET A 395 18.01 7.07 -0.21
CA MET A 395 18.30 5.75 -0.76
C MET A 395 17.98 5.73 -2.24
N SER A 396 18.98 5.52 -3.08
CA SER A 396 18.81 5.34 -4.53
C SER A 396 18.23 3.95 -4.80
N MET A 397 17.07 3.89 -5.46
CA MET A 397 16.33 2.65 -5.68
C MET A 397 16.59 2.04 -7.07
N HIS A 398 16.19 0.79 -7.25
CA HIS A 398 16.22 0.12 -8.54
C HIS A 398 15.45 0.94 -9.61
N SER A 399 15.98 1.02 -10.82
CA SER A 399 15.39 1.85 -11.90
C SER A 399 13.99 1.40 -12.34
N GLU A 400 13.62 0.14 -12.09
CA GLU A 400 12.34 -0.45 -12.48
C GLU A 400 11.42 -0.75 -11.28
N VAL A 401 11.58 -0.08 -10.13
CA VAL A 401 10.69 -0.28 -8.95
C VAL A 401 9.22 -0.17 -9.35
N PHE A 402 8.89 0.79 -10.21
CA PHE A 402 7.53 1.03 -10.69
C PHE A 402 7.24 0.46 -12.08
N TYR A 403 7.93 -0.61 -12.46
CA TYR A 403 7.67 -1.24 -13.76
C TYR A 403 6.17 -1.48 -13.99
N PRO A 404 5.62 -1.17 -15.16
CA PRO A 404 6.29 -0.77 -16.42
C PRO A 404 6.56 0.75 -16.56
N VAL A 405 6.36 1.55 -15.53
CA VAL A 405 6.68 2.98 -15.53
C VAL A 405 8.18 3.12 -15.34
N GLY A 406 8.85 3.79 -16.28
CA GLY A 406 10.32 3.92 -16.32
C GLY A 406 10.88 5.05 -15.46
N THR A 407 10.20 5.47 -14.38
CA THR A 407 10.68 6.54 -13.51
C THR A 407 11.70 5.99 -12.50
N VAL A 408 12.91 6.51 -12.53
CA VAL A 408 13.94 6.21 -11.53
C VAL A 408 13.64 7.01 -10.27
N THR A 409 13.56 6.32 -9.13
CA THR A 409 13.15 6.90 -7.87
C THR A 409 14.20 6.77 -6.77
N CYS A 410 14.07 7.60 -5.75
CA CYS A 410 14.78 7.47 -4.48
C CYS A 410 13.80 7.57 -3.30
N ILE A 411 14.17 6.94 -2.19
CA ILE A 411 13.49 7.14 -0.91
C ILE A 411 14.21 8.25 -0.17
N VAL A 412 13.45 9.21 0.35
CA VAL A 412 13.96 10.31 1.20
C VAL A 412 13.37 10.19 2.59
N VAL A 413 14.18 10.36 3.61
CA VAL A 413 13.77 10.28 5.02
C VAL A 413 14.08 11.59 5.71
N PHE A 414 13.06 12.16 6.36
CA PHE A 414 13.18 13.43 7.08
C PHE A 414 12.76 13.29 8.55
N GLU A 415 13.37 14.09 9.41
CA GLU A 415 12.89 14.38 10.75
C GLU A 415 12.15 15.72 10.73
N ALA A 416 10.89 15.73 11.16
CA ALA A 416 10.02 16.89 11.12
C ALA A 416 10.32 17.89 12.24
N GLY A 417 10.14 19.18 11.95
CA GLY A 417 10.15 20.25 12.94
C GLY A 417 11.52 20.61 13.51
N LYS A 418 12.62 20.16 12.87
CA LYS A 418 13.99 20.55 13.24
C LYS A 418 14.73 21.04 12.00
N PRO A 419 15.18 22.31 11.97
CA PRO A 419 15.97 22.83 10.85
C PRO A 419 17.24 22.01 10.61
N HIS A 420 17.53 21.70 9.37
CA HIS A 420 18.69 20.88 9.02
C HIS A 420 20.03 21.46 9.49
N SER A 421 20.20 22.79 9.35
CA SER A 421 21.40 23.51 9.79
C SER A 421 21.66 23.47 11.30
N GLU A 422 20.62 23.27 12.11
CA GLU A 422 20.74 23.22 13.57
C GLU A 422 21.18 21.85 14.09
N THR A 423 21.10 20.81 13.28
CA THR A 423 21.40 19.45 13.72
C THR A 423 22.87 19.09 13.66
N ASN A 424 23.65 19.79 12.85
CA ASN A 424 25.06 19.48 12.55
C ASN A 424 25.30 17.97 12.25
N LYS A 425 24.28 17.30 11.66
CA LYS A 425 24.32 15.88 11.35
C LYS A 425 24.57 15.68 9.86
N LYS A 426 25.33 14.63 9.55
CA LYS A 426 25.47 14.15 8.19
C LYS A 426 24.21 13.41 7.76
N THR A 427 23.84 13.55 6.49
CA THR A 427 22.83 12.72 5.84
C THR A 427 23.46 11.39 5.44
N TRP A 428 22.77 10.30 5.71
CA TRP A 428 23.18 8.98 5.27
C TRP A 428 22.62 8.68 3.87
N PHE A 429 23.46 8.11 2.99
CA PHE A 429 23.10 7.73 1.64
C PHE A 429 23.29 6.25 1.43
N GLY A 430 22.26 5.57 0.91
CA GLY A 430 22.29 4.15 0.55
C GLY A 430 22.10 3.94 -0.95
N TYR A 431 22.83 3.00 -1.52
CA TYR A 431 22.72 2.61 -2.92
C TYR A 431 21.96 1.29 -3.02
N TRP A 432 20.63 1.36 -2.99
CA TRP A 432 19.72 0.24 -2.93
C TRP A 432 19.19 -0.14 -4.31
N ARG A 433 20.10 -0.49 -5.21
CA ARG A 433 19.81 -0.74 -6.63
C ARG A 433 19.42 -2.18 -6.93
N ASP A 434 19.84 -3.16 -6.13
CA ASP A 434 19.47 -4.57 -6.30
C ASP A 434 18.50 -4.97 -5.19
N ASP A 435 17.21 -5.02 -5.53
CA ASP A 435 16.14 -5.43 -4.63
C ASP A 435 15.79 -6.94 -4.77
N GLY A 436 16.56 -7.71 -5.56
CA GLY A 436 16.33 -9.15 -5.78
C GLY A 436 15.14 -9.48 -6.68
N PHE A 437 14.33 -8.51 -7.08
CA PHE A 437 13.18 -8.71 -7.97
C PHE A 437 13.62 -8.85 -9.43
N VAL A 438 13.12 -9.88 -10.08
CA VAL A 438 13.39 -10.15 -11.49
C VAL A 438 12.18 -9.90 -12.36
N LYS A 439 12.42 -9.39 -13.57
CA LYS A 439 11.37 -9.12 -14.55
C LYS A 439 10.93 -10.41 -15.23
N THR A 440 9.64 -10.66 -15.22
CA THR A 440 9.03 -11.82 -15.88
C THR A 440 8.14 -11.37 -17.04
N LYS A 441 7.95 -12.28 -18.01
CA LYS A 441 7.17 -11.97 -19.22
C LYS A 441 5.70 -11.63 -18.94
N HIS A 442 5.12 -12.23 -17.90
CA HIS A 442 3.68 -12.17 -17.64
C HIS A 442 3.29 -11.60 -16.29
N MET A 443 4.18 -11.63 -15.28
CA MET A 443 3.87 -11.22 -13.91
C MET A 443 4.54 -9.90 -13.47
N GLY A 444 5.22 -9.21 -14.40
CA GLY A 444 5.99 -8.02 -14.05
C GLY A 444 7.26 -8.36 -13.28
N ARG A 445 7.64 -7.56 -12.29
CA ARG A 445 8.77 -7.82 -11.38
C ARG A 445 8.28 -8.59 -10.16
N ILE A 446 8.92 -9.72 -9.88
CA ILE A 446 8.60 -10.59 -8.73
C ILE A 446 9.89 -11.06 -8.05
N ASP A 447 9.83 -11.35 -6.77
CA ASP A 447 10.89 -12.01 -6.01
C ASP A 447 10.87 -13.51 -6.28
N LEU A 448 11.41 -13.91 -7.44
CA LEU A 448 11.41 -15.30 -7.88
C LEU A 448 12.30 -16.21 -7.01
N ASN A 449 13.34 -15.64 -6.42
CA ASN A 449 14.39 -16.36 -5.70
C ASN A 449 14.28 -16.21 -4.17
N ASP A 450 13.20 -15.64 -3.66
CA ASP A 450 12.95 -15.36 -2.23
C ASP A 450 14.08 -14.57 -1.54
N LYS A 451 14.72 -13.63 -2.28
CA LYS A 451 15.87 -12.84 -1.80
C LYS A 451 15.46 -11.58 -1.04
N TRP A 452 14.24 -11.08 -1.27
CA TRP A 452 13.83 -9.77 -0.77
C TRP A 452 13.96 -9.63 0.74
N ASN A 453 13.53 -10.63 1.49
CA ASN A 453 13.54 -10.55 2.95
C ASN A 453 14.95 -10.37 3.53
N GLU A 454 15.94 -11.02 2.94
CA GLU A 454 17.34 -10.89 3.34
C GLU A 454 17.92 -9.53 2.93
N ILE A 455 17.72 -9.12 1.67
CA ILE A 455 18.15 -7.82 1.14
C ILE A 455 17.54 -6.68 1.97
N LYS A 456 16.23 -6.73 2.20
CA LYS A 456 15.51 -5.74 3.01
C LYS A 456 16.10 -5.63 4.42
N LYS A 457 16.39 -6.77 5.06
CA LYS A 457 17.00 -6.80 6.38
C LYS A 457 18.36 -6.12 6.39
N GLN A 458 19.25 -6.46 5.45
CA GLN A 458 20.58 -5.86 5.30
C GLN A 458 20.47 -4.34 5.07
N TRP A 459 19.59 -3.90 4.18
CA TRP A 459 19.37 -2.48 3.91
C TRP A 459 18.90 -1.71 5.15
N VAL A 460 17.91 -2.26 5.86
CA VAL A 460 17.35 -1.60 7.05
C VAL A 460 18.35 -1.58 8.21
N GLU A 461 19.14 -2.64 8.40
CA GLU A 461 20.20 -2.70 9.42
C GLU A 461 21.30 -1.67 9.12
N ALA A 462 21.81 -1.61 7.88
CA ALA A 462 22.80 -0.62 7.46
C ALA A 462 22.31 0.83 7.68
N TYR A 463 21.05 1.11 7.30
CA TYR A 463 20.44 2.42 7.55
C TYR A 463 20.32 2.75 9.04
N ARG A 464 19.80 1.84 9.87
CA ARG A 464 19.58 2.06 11.29
C ARG A 464 20.88 2.28 12.07
N ASN A 465 21.91 1.56 11.68
CA ASN A 465 23.24 1.65 12.29
C ASN A 465 24.11 2.75 11.68
N ASN A 466 23.64 3.46 10.64
CA ASN A 466 24.42 4.40 9.83
C ASN A 466 25.73 3.78 9.32
N GLU A 467 25.68 2.52 8.87
CA GLU A 467 26.86 1.81 8.38
C GLU A 467 27.34 2.43 7.05
N VAL A 468 28.66 2.52 6.92
CA VAL A 468 29.29 3.05 5.70
C VAL A 468 30.11 1.94 5.06
N HIS A 469 29.66 1.51 3.89
CA HIS A 469 30.29 0.47 3.09
C HIS A 469 30.68 1.03 1.72
N LYS A 470 31.92 0.78 1.31
CA LYS A 470 32.43 1.29 0.03
C LYS A 470 31.58 0.78 -1.13
N GLY A 471 31.10 1.73 -1.96
CA GLY A 471 30.23 1.44 -3.09
C GLY A 471 28.76 1.16 -2.76
N GLU A 472 28.38 1.11 -1.47
CA GLU A 472 27.02 0.77 -1.04
C GLU A 472 26.36 1.85 -0.17
N SER A 473 27.16 2.51 0.71
CA SER A 473 26.63 3.56 1.58
C SER A 473 27.71 4.58 1.96
N VAL A 474 27.27 5.83 2.26
CA VAL A 474 28.16 6.92 2.64
C VAL A 474 27.40 7.94 3.49
N THR A 475 28.13 8.77 4.25
CA THR A 475 27.55 9.92 4.97
C THR A 475 28.19 11.21 4.49
N ALA A 476 27.37 12.25 4.22
CA ALA A 476 27.85 13.56 3.79
C ALA A 476 27.07 14.69 4.46
N TYR A 477 27.70 15.86 4.63
CA TYR A 477 26.99 17.10 4.89
C TYR A 477 26.37 17.57 3.60
N VAL A 478 25.10 17.97 3.63
CA VAL A 478 24.38 18.44 2.46
C VAL A 478 23.65 19.75 2.73
N THR A 479 23.50 20.53 1.70
CA THR A 479 22.71 21.76 1.64
C THR A 479 21.59 21.61 0.62
N ALA A 480 20.80 22.63 0.43
CA ALA A 480 19.77 22.65 -0.61
C ALA A 480 20.34 22.79 -2.04
N ASP A 481 21.58 23.21 -2.18
CA ASP A 481 22.25 23.40 -3.46
C ASP A 481 23.00 22.14 -3.91
N ASP A 482 23.17 21.14 -3.02
CA ASP A 482 23.81 19.86 -3.30
C ASP A 482 22.83 18.85 -3.93
N GLU A 483 23.34 17.84 -4.58
CA GLU A 483 22.57 16.69 -5.04
C GLU A 483 22.25 15.76 -3.85
N TRP A 484 20.98 15.35 -3.70
CA TRP A 484 20.57 14.41 -2.65
C TRP A 484 20.41 13.01 -3.23
N ILE A 485 21.52 12.43 -3.64
CA ILE A 485 21.55 11.11 -4.27
C ILE A 485 22.85 10.39 -3.87
N ALA A 486 22.77 9.07 -3.62
CA ALA A 486 23.92 8.28 -3.18
C ALA A 486 25.09 8.35 -4.18
N GLU A 487 24.81 8.32 -5.47
CA GLU A 487 25.78 8.33 -6.56
C GLU A 487 26.69 9.56 -6.56
N ALA A 488 26.25 10.69 -5.98
CA ALA A 488 27.06 11.91 -5.92
C ALA A 488 28.19 11.83 -4.86
N TYR A 489 28.09 10.91 -3.90
CA TYR A 489 28.98 10.83 -2.75
C TYR A 489 29.72 9.49 -2.64
N LEU A 490 29.25 8.46 -3.30
CA LEU A 490 29.87 7.12 -3.23
C LEU A 490 31.20 7.10 -3.98
N GLU A 491 32.19 6.55 -3.31
CA GLU A 491 33.42 6.16 -3.99
C GLU A 491 33.18 4.90 -4.81
N THR A 492 33.61 4.88 -6.07
CA THR A 492 33.50 3.70 -6.91
C THR A 492 34.39 2.58 -6.34
N ASP A 493 33.79 1.46 -6.06
CA ASP A 493 34.53 0.27 -5.63
C ASP A 493 34.99 -0.53 -6.86
N TYR A 494 36.25 -0.34 -7.22
CA TYR A 494 36.86 -1.05 -8.34
C TYR A 494 37.33 -2.46 -7.96
N SER A 495 37.31 -2.84 -6.67
CA SER A 495 37.79 -4.14 -6.22
C SER A 495 36.91 -5.32 -6.67
N LYS A 496 35.66 -5.04 -6.99
CA LYS A 496 34.65 -6.01 -7.46
C LYS A 496 34.63 -6.14 -8.99
N ILE A 497 35.36 -5.29 -9.72
CA ILE A 497 35.39 -5.32 -11.19
C ILE A 497 36.41 -6.37 -11.63
N THR A 498 35.92 -7.34 -12.39
CA THR A 498 36.77 -8.36 -12.99
C THR A 498 37.35 -7.90 -14.35
N ARG A 499 38.37 -8.58 -14.82
CA ARG A 499 38.90 -8.33 -16.16
C ARG A 499 37.85 -8.57 -17.24
N GLU A 500 37.00 -9.57 -17.04
CA GLU A 500 35.89 -9.92 -17.94
C GLU A 500 34.87 -8.81 -18.03
N ASP A 501 34.50 -8.16 -16.91
CA ASP A 501 33.60 -7.02 -16.88
C ASP A 501 34.16 -5.85 -17.69
N PHE A 502 35.44 -5.56 -17.53
CA PHE A 502 36.12 -4.52 -18.26
C PHE A 502 36.17 -4.82 -19.77
N GLU A 503 36.53 -6.03 -20.15
CA GLU A 503 36.53 -6.47 -21.55
C GLU A 503 35.14 -6.39 -22.18
N GLN A 504 34.07 -6.71 -21.41
CA GLN A 504 32.72 -6.62 -21.90
C GLN A 504 32.31 -5.16 -22.16
N VAL A 505 32.67 -4.22 -21.27
CA VAL A 505 32.41 -2.80 -21.45
C VAL A 505 33.14 -2.28 -22.71
N VAL A 506 34.40 -2.67 -22.92
CA VAL A 506 35.16 -2.28 -24.12
C VAL A 506 34.51 -2.84 -25.39
N LYS A 507 34.07 -4.08 -25.39
CA LYS A 507 33.35 -4.71 -26.51
C LYS A 507 32.04 -3.95 -26.81
N ASN A 508 31.24 -3.65 -25.78
CA ASN A 508 30.00 -2.93 -25.93
C ASN A 508 30.22 -1.53 -26.48
N TYR A 509 31.27 -0.82 -26.02
CA TYR A 509 31.63 0.49 -26.53
C TYR A 509 32.10 0.44 -27.99
N ALA A 510 32.91 -0.55 -28.34
CA ALA A 510 33.35 -0.75 -29.72
C ALA A 510 32.15 -1.04 -30.65
N MET A 511 31.23 -1.89 -30.24
CA MET A 511 29.98 -2.15 -30.99
C MET A 511 29.12 -0.88 -31.13
N PHE A 512 28.95 -0.12 -30.02
CA PHE A 512 28.22 1.16 -30.08
C PHE A 512 28.83 2.14 -31.08
N LYS A 513 30.18 2.26 -31.10
CA LYS A 513 30.87 3.09 -32.07
C LYS A 513 30.65 2.61 -33.51
N LEU A 514 30.79 1.32 -33.76
CA LEU A 514 30.57 0.75 -35.10
C LEU A 514 29.12 0.93 -35.60
N MET A 515 28.14 0.90 -34.68
CA MET A 515 26.72 1.08 -35.05
C MET A 515 26.33 2.56 -35.28
N ASN A 516 27.11 3.53 -34.77
CA ASN A 516 26.81 4.95 -34.86
C ASN A 516 27.78 5.73 -35.78
N GLU A 517 28.73 5.06 -36.41
CA GLU A 517 29.65 5.64 -37.44
C GLU A 517 29.21 5.31 -38.88
N VAL A 518 27.93 4.90 -39.08
CA VAL A 518 27.33 4.67 -40.40
C VAL A 518 26.39 5.79 -40.76
#